data_b9d519a546e71aebb8aa8dff4d450c19
#
_entry.id   b9d519a546e71aebb8aa8dff4d450c19
#
_cell.length_a   1.000
_cell.length_b   1.000
_cell.length_c   1.000
_cell.angle_alpha   90.00
_cell.angle_beta   90.00
_cell.angle_gamma   90.00
#
_symmetry.space_group_name_H-M   'P 1'
#
loop_
_entity.id
_entity.type
_entity.pdbx_description
1 polymer ?
#
loop_
_entity_poly.entity_id
_entity_poly.type
_entity_poly.pdbx_seq_one_letter_code
_entity_poly.pdbx_strand_id
1 'polypeptide(L)'
;MNIHEYQAKDLLAQHGIAVPTGYPALSVAEAVAAAEKLPGPLYVVKAQIHAGGRGKGKFAELPADAKGGVRLAKSVADVERDATEMLGNTLVTVQTGEAGKQVNRLYVTDGVDIAHEYYLALLVDRASGRIAMIVSTEGGMSIEDVAHETPEKITTLTIDPATGFMPHHGRSVAFALKLRGEAAKGAQKLAKKLYDAFVALDCAMLEINPLVETAQGEMLVLDTKMSFDSNAEFRHPAWAELRDETEEDPMEVEAGKHDLAYIKLDGDIGCMVNGAGLAMATMDIIKLNGAFPANFCDVGGGASKEKVAAAFKIILSDPAVKGILVNIFGGIMRCDTIAEGIVAAAREMEIDVPLVVRLEGTNVQQGKEILANSGLAIIPADDLGDAARKIVAEVKQAA
;
A
#
# COMPACT_ATOMS: atom_id res chain seq x y z
N MET A 1 3.32 5.75 -1.85
CA MET A 1 4.38 5.13 -1.00
C MET A 1 3.89 5.13 0.45
N ASN A 2 3.92 3.97 1.13
CA ASN A 2 3.63 3.87 2.56
C ASN A 2 4.91 4.06 3.37
N ILE A 3 4.77 4.51 4.63
CA ILE A 3 5.87 4.64 5.58
C ILE A 3 5.51 4.01 6.93
N HIS A 4 6.52 3.72 7.75
CA HIS A 4 6.31 3.16 9.09
C HIS A 4 5.73 4.18 10.07
N GLU A 5 5.07 3.71 11.11
CA GLU A 5 4.44 4.54 12.16
C GLU A 5 5.45 5.52 12.79
N TYR A 6 6.67 5.06 13.12
CA TYR A 6 7.66 5.95 13.74
C TYR A 6 8.08 7.08 12.80
N GLN A 7 8.24 6.82 11.49
CA GLN A 7 8.56 7.84 10.49
C GLN A 7 7.40 8.85 10.35
N ALA A 8 6.17 8.36 10.29
CA ALA A 8 4.99 9.21 10.24
C ALA A 8 4.90 10.12 11.48
N LYS A 9 5.16 9.59 12.67
CA LYS A 9 5.18 10.38 13.91
C LYS A 9 6.28 11.43 13.93
N ASP A 10 7.47 11.10 13.43
CA ASP A 10 8.58 12.08 13.32
C ASP A 10 8.20 13.23 12.39
N LEU A 11 7.57 12.96 11.25
CA LEU A 11 7.07 13.97 10.34
C LEU A 11 5.97 14.82 11.00
N LEU A 12 5.01 14.20 11.69
CA LEU A 12 3.95 14.91 12.40
C LEU A 12 4.52 15.81 13.51
N ALA A 13 5.52 15.33 14.24
CA ALA A 13 6.20 16.13 15.27
C ALA A 13 6.91 17.36 14.69
N GLN A 14 7.55 17.25 13.51
CA GLN A 14 8.15 18.37 12.78
C GLN A 14 7.10 19.43 12.39
N HIS A 15 5.85 19.03 12.19
CA HIS A 15 4.70 19.93 11.97
C HIS A 15 4.04 20.41 13.27
N GLY A 16 4.68 20.17 14.43
CA GLY A 16 4.21 20.61 15.74
C GLY A 16 2.95 19.88 16.23
N ILE A 17 2.74 18.65 15.78
CA ILE A 17 1.66 17.75 16.21
C ILE A 17 2.19 16.91 17.37
N ALA A 18 1.42 16.82 18.46
CA ALA A 18 1.80 16.06 19.65
C ALA A 18 1.72 14.55 19.37
N VAL A 19 2.81 13.85 19.63
CA VAL A 19 2.94 12.38 19.53
C VAL A 19 3.68 11.88 20.77
N PRO A 20 3.48 10.61 21.19
CA PRO A 20 4.30 10.03 22.28
C PRO A 20 5.77 9.99 21.88
N THR A 21 6.65 10.21 22.86
CA THR A 21 8.09 9.98 22.65
C THR A 21 8.35 8.50 22.36
N GLY A 22 9.19 8.21 21.37
CA GLY A 22 9.54 6.84 21.04
C GLY A 22 10.74 6.78 20.11
N TYR A 23 11.31 5.58 19.98
CA TYR A 23 12.52 5.33 19.18
C TYR A 23 12.36 4.04 18.38
N PRO A 24 12.78 4.01 17.10
CA PRO A 24 12.86 2.79 16.33
C PRO A 24 13.97 1.89 16.86
N ALA A 25 13.85 0.59 16.64
CA ALA A 25 14.85 -0.41 16.99
C ALA A 25 14.91 -1.52 15.93
N LEU A 26 16.08 -1.78 15.40
CA LEU A 26 16.36 -2.83 14.40
C LEU A 26 16.98 -4.08 15.06
N SER A 27 17.27 -4.01 16.34
CA SER A 27 17.82 -5.08 17.14
C SER A 27 17.27 -5.05 18.57
N VAL A 28 17.38 -6.18 19.29
CA VAL A 28 16.99 -6.26 20.70
C VAL A 28 17.79 -5.26 21.56
N ALA A 29 19.08 -5.10 21.28
CA ALA A 29 19.92 -4.14 22.00
C ALA A 29 19.46 -2.69 21.78
N GLU A 30 19.06 -2.33 20.56
CA GLU A 30 18.49 -1.01 20.28
C GLU A 30 17.12 -0.81 20.96
N ALA A 31 16.28 -1.86 21.07
CA ALA A 31 15.01 -1.78 21.78
C ALA A 31 15.21 -1.53 23.29
N VAL A 32 16.19 -2.18 23.90
CA VAL A 32 16.61 -1.94 25.30
C VAL A 32 17.11 -0.51 25.45
N ALA A 33 18.01 -0.05 24.58
CA ALA A 33 18.55 1.31 24.61
C ALA A 33 17.45 2.37 24.37
N ALA A 34 16.43 2.06 23.58
CA ALA A 34 15.26 2.91 23.39
C ALA A 34 14.46 3.04 24.68
N ALA A 35 14.19 1.91 25.37
CA ALA A 35 13.46 1.90 26.63
C ALA A 35 14.19 2.67 27.74
N GLU A 36 15.53 2.56 27.80
CA GLU A 36 16.35 3.28 28.80
C GLU A 36 16.30 4.81 28.63
N LYS A 37 15.99 5.31 27.42
CA LYS A 37 15.85 6.76 27.14
C LYS A 37 14.45 7.28 27.49
N LEU A 38 13.48 6.40 27.67
CA LEU A 38 12.10 6.79 27.97
C LEU A 38 11.88 6.88 29.49
N PRO A 39 10.95 7.76 29.94
CA PRO A 39 10.71 7.94 31.36
C PRO A 39 10.17 6.69 32.06
N GLY A 40 9.41 5.84 31.38
CA GLY A 40 8.76 4.66 31.99
C GLY A 40 7.82 5.01 33.16
N PRO A 41 7.40 4.05 33.94
CA PRO A 41 7.70 2.61 33.90
C PRO A 41 6.83 1.81 32.90
N LEU A 42 5.97 2.45 32.11
CA LEU A 42 5.13 1.79 31.12
C LEU A 42 5.69 2.08 29.73
N TYR A 43 6.04 1.03 28.99
CA TYR A 43 6.52 1.09 27.62
C TYR A 43 5.56 0.35 26.70
N VAL A 44 5.52 0.76 25.42
CA VAL A 44 4.79 0.04 24.38
C VAL A 44 5.77 -0.39 23.30
N VAL A 45 5.88 -1.69 23.08
CA VAL A 45 6.71 -2.29 22.01
C VAL A 45 5.80 -2.63 20.83
N LYS A 46 6.04 -1.99 19.68
CA LYS A 46 5.18 -2.11 18.48
C LYS A 46 5.96 -2.67 17.30
N ALA A 47 5.52 -3.79 16.72
CA ALA A 47 6.01 -4.27 15.44
C ALA A 47 5.77 -3.21 14.36
N GLN A 48 6.76 -2.97 13.51
CA GLN A 48 6.68 -2.04 12.40
C GLN A 48 6.58 -2.82 11.09
N ILE A 49 5.35 -3.00 10.63
CA ILE A 49 4.99 -3.54 9.31
C ILE A 49 3.94 -2.63 8.68
N HIS A 50 3.86 -2.59 7.35
CA HIS A 50 2.87 -1.78 6.63
C HIS A 50 1.46 -2.41 6.63
N ALA A 51 1.04 -2.93 7.78
CA ALA A 51 -0.28 -3.52 7.97
C ALA A 51 -0.91 -3.08 9.31
N GLY A 52 -2.21 -2.92 9.28
CA GLY A 52 -3.03 -2.68 10.48
C GLY A 52 -3.35 -3.96 11.25
N GLY A 53 -4.00 -3.80 12.43
CA GLY A 53 -4.44 -4.94 13.23
C GLY A 53 -3.31 -5.65 13.98
N ARG A 54 -2.12 -5.06 14.05
CA ARG A 54 -0.91 -5.64 14.68
C ARG A 54 -1.13 -6.14 16.11
N GLY A 55 -1.90 -5.42 16.91
CA GLY A 55 -2.19 -5.79 18.30
C GLY A 55 -2.97 -7.10 18.44
N LYS A 56 -3.84 -7.41 17.47
CA LYS A 56 -4.63 -8.65 17.41
C LYS A 56 -3.97 -9.73 16.52
N GLY A 57 -2.87 -9.38 15.85
CA GLY A 57 -2.11 -10.30 15.00
C GLY A 57 -1.46 -11.43 15.80
N LYS A 58 -1.08 -12.49 15.11
CA LYS A 58 -0.40 -13.66 15.68
C LYS A 58 0.93 -13.88 14.97
N PHE A 59 1.94 -14.28 15.73
CA PHE A 59 3.21 -14.69 15.17
C PHE A 59 3.15 -16.15 14.75
N ALA A 60 3.56 -16.45 13.51
CA ALA A 60 3.50 -17.80 12.94
C ALA A 60 4.40 -18.79 13.72
N GLU A 61 5.53 -18.31 14.23
CA GLU A 61 6.55 -19.11 14.91
C GLU A 61 6.34 -19.24 16.42
N LEU A 62 5.37 -18.49 16.99
CA LEU A 62 5.09 -18.50 18.42
C LEU A 62 3.84 -19.33 18.77
N PRO A 63 3.67 -19.73 20.06
CA PRO A 63 2.46 -20.39 20.52
C PRO A 63 1.19 -19.57 20.24
N ALA A 64 0.06 -20.24 20.01
CA ALA A 64 -1.21 -19.60 19.61
C ALA A 64 -1.75 -18.57 20.65
N ASP A 65 -1.35 -18.68 21.91
CA ASP A 65 -1.67 -17.78 23.01
C ASP A 65 -0.64 -16.65 23.22
N ALA A 66 0.41 -16.61 22.41
CA ALA A 66 1.40 -15.54 22.46
C ALA A 66 0.76 -14.17 22.16
N LYS A 67 1.32 -13.12 22.74
CA LYS A 67 0.87 -11.75 22.50
C LYS A 67 1.10 -11.34 21.05
N GLY A 68 0.27 -10.43 20.55
CA GLY A 68 0.40 -9.86 19.21
C GLY A 68 1.58 -8.89 19.03
N GLY A 69 1.54 -8.13 17.95
CA GLY A 69 2.60 -7.21 17.56
C GLY A 69 2.56 -5.83 18.24
N VAL A 70 1.69 -5.63 19.25
CA VAL A 70 1.70 -4.44 20.12
C VAL A 70 1.64 -4.94 21.55
N ARG A 71 2.68 -4.65 22.34
CA ARG A 71 2.84 -5.20 23.68
C ARG A 71 3.13 -4.11 24.72
N LEU A 72 2.48 -4.22 25.87
CA LEU A 72 2.75 -3.38 27.04
C LEU A 72 3.84 -4.04 27.88
N ALA A 73 4.92 -3.33 28.14
CA ALA A 73 6.04 -3.73 28.97
C ALA A 73 6.14 -2.81 30.21
N LYS A 74 6.40 -3.37 31.37
CA LYS A 74 6.47 -2.63 32.65
C LYS A 74 7.89 -2.45 33.15
N SER A 75 8.85 -2.97 32.43
CA SER A 75 10.28 -2.88 32.72
C SER A 75 11.10 -2.97 31.43
N VAL A 76 12.36 -2.54 31.47
CA VAL A 76 13.31 -2.71 30.37
C VAL A 76 13.51 -4.20 30.04
N ALA A 77 13.53 -5.08 31.06
CA ALA A 77 13.62 -6.53 30.85
C ALA A 77 12.41 -7.11 30.10
N ASP A 78 11.20 -6.55 30.34
CA ASP A 78 10.02 -6.92 29.54
C ASP A 78 10.16 -6.46 28.08
N VAL A 79 10.73 -5.28 27.82
CA VAL A 79 11.01 -4.78 26.47
C VAL A 79 12.01 -5.69 25.75
N GLU A 80 13.09 -6.14 26.43
CA GLU A 80 14.07 -7.07 25.90
C GLU A 80 13.43 -8.40 25.48
N ARG A 81 12.61 -8.98 26.36
CA ARG A 81 11.86 -10.21 26.09
C ARG A 81 10.92 -10.04 24.91
N ASP A 82 10.09 -9.00 24.92
CA ASP A 82 9.10 -8.75 23.88
C ASP A 82 9.79 -8.46 22.54
N ALA A 83 10.91 -7.74 22.52
CA ALA A 83 11.72 -7.52 21.32
C ALA A 83 12.32 -8.82 20.77
N THR A 84 12.83 -9.70 21.64
CA THR A 84 13.38 -11.01 21.27
C THR A 84 12.32 -11.92 20.62
N GLU A 85 11.10 -11.88 21.13
CA GLU A 85 10.00 -12.68 20.57
C GLU A 85 9.41 -12.10 19.28
N MET A 86 9.58 -10.80 19.02
CA MET A 86 8.94 -10.15 17.87
C MET A 86 9.89 -10.02 16.67
N LEU A 87 11.16 -9.66 16.88
CA LEU A 87 12.12 -9.45 15.79
C LEU A 87 12.45 -10.75 15.05
N GLY A 88 12.40 -10.70 13.74
CA GLY A 88 12.69 -11.83 12.85
C GLY A 88 11.51 -12.79 12.65
N ASN A 89 10.47 -12.74 13.49
CA ASN A 89 9.28 -13.57 13.38
C ASN A 89 8.22 -12.94 12.47
N THR A 90 7.33 -13.78 11.93
CA THR A 90 6.29 -13.41 10.95
C THR A 90 4.99 -13.07 11.66
N LEU A 91 4.57 -11.81 11.56
CA LEU A 91 3.29 -11.36 12.11
C LEU A 91 2.17 -11.49 11.07
N VAL A 92 1.19 -12.31 11.39
CA VAL A 92 -0.03 -12.54 10.61
C VAL A 92 -1.15 -11.67 11.15
N THR A 93 -1.73 -10.82 10.30
CA THR A 93 -2.87 -9.96 10.62
C THR A 93 -3.98 -10.16 9.56
N VAL A 94 -5.15 -9.59 9.79
CA VAL A 94 -6.23 -9.60 8.77
C VAL A 94 -5.77 -8.94 7.46
N GLN A 95 -4.91 -7.90 7.54
CA GLN A 95 -4.44 -7.17 6.35
C GLN A 95 -3.27 -7.86 5.64
N THR A 96 -2.43 -8.63 6.33
CA THR A 96 -1.32 -9.37 5.70
C THR A 96 -1.76 -10.68 5.06
N GLY A 97 -2.97 -11.16 5.37
CA GLY A 97 -3.39 -12.52 5.00
C GLY A 97 -2.55 -13.59 5.71
N GLU A 98 -2.70 -14.85 5.28
CA GLU A 98 -2.03 -16.01 5.88
C GLU A 98 -0.50 -16.00 5.73
N ALA A 99 0.02 -15.35 4.69
CA ALA A 99 1.45 -15.24 4.46
C ALA A 99 2.17 -14.42 5.55
N GLY A 100 1.47 -13.48 6.18
CA GLY A 100 2.06 -12.59 7.18
C GLY A 100 3.12 -11.65 6.63
N LYS A 101 3.78 -10.91 7.53
CA LYS A 101 4.95 -10.08 7.24
C LYS A 101 6.00 -10.27 8.33
N GLN A 102 7.26 -10.43 7.93
CA GLN A 102 8.36 -10.55 8.88
C GLN A 102 8.60 -9.20 9.57
N VAL A 103 8.75 -9.24 10.90
CA VAL A 103 9.01 -8.05 11.70
C VAL A 103 10.52 -7.78 11.72
N ASN A 104 10.98 -6.84 10.90
CA ASN A 104 12.39 -6.46 10.79
C ASN A 104 12.75 -5.27 11.69
N ARG A 105 11.76 -4.59 12.26
CA ARG A 105 11.94 -3.42 13.12
C ARG A 105 10.82 -3.27 14.12
N LEU A 106 11.14 -2.63 15.24
CA LEU A 106 10.23 -2.28 16.30
C LEU A 106 10.20 -0.76 16.49
N TYR A 107 9.16 -0.31 17.16
CA TYR A 107 9.05 1.03 17.69
C TYR A 107 8.73 0.94 19.19
N VAL A 108 9.62 1.46 20.03
CA VAL A 108 9.45 1.47 21.49
C VAL A 108 9.03 2.87 21.90
N THR A 109 7.84 3.00 22.49
CA THR A 109 7.29 4.29 22.91
C THR A 109 6.98 4.31 24.40
N ASP A 110 6.91 5.52 24.95
CA ASP A 110 6.37 5.74 26.27
C ASP A 110 4.87 5.40 26.32
N GLY A 111 4.39 4.94 27.47
CA GLY A 111 2.99 4.70 27.72
C GLY A 111 2.22 6.00 27.90
N VAL A 112 0.95 6.01 27.51
CA VAL A 112 0.05 7.17 27.61
C VAL A 112 -1.12 6.82 28.51
N ASP A 113 -1.49 7.73 29.40
CA ASP A 113 -2.70 7.62 30.22
C ASP A 113 -3.92 8.10 29.41
N ILE A 114 -4.65 7.13 28.85
CA ILE A 114 -5.73 7.36 27.89
C ILE A 114 -7.07 7.51 28.64
N ALA A 115 -7.72 8.65 28.48
CA ALA A 115 -9.08 8.88 28.96
C ALA A 115 -10.12 8.45 27.93
N HIS A 116 -9.89 8.75 26.64
CA HIS A 116 -10.78 8.37 25.54
C HIS A 116 -10.03 8.20 24.22
N GLU A 117 -10.52 7.29 23.38
CA GLU A 117 -9.99 7.01 22.04
C GLU A 117 -10.96 7.45 20.96
N TYR A 118 -10.44 8.12 19.95
CA TYR A 118 -11.15 8.62 18.77
C TYR A 118 -10.51 8.13 17.48
N TYR A 119 -11.24 8.19 16.39
CA TYR A 119 -10.73 8.01 15.05
C TYR A 119 -10.66 9.34 14.31
N LEU A 120 -9.58 9.58 13.55
CA LEU A 120 -9.46 10.68 12.62
C LEU A 120 -8.65 10.26 11.41
N ALA A 121 -9.17 10.50 10.21
CA ALA A 121 -8.40 10.31 8.98
C ALA A 121 -8.56 11.48 8.02
N LEU A 122 -7.53 11.70 7.20
CA LEU A 122 -7.55 12.57 6.03
C LEU A 122 -7.21 11.74 4.80
N LEU A 123 -7.95 11.95 3.73
CA LEU A 123 -7.72 11.31 2.45
C LEU A 123 -8.17 12.20 1.30
N VAL A 124 -7.67 11.91 0.10
CA VAL A 124 -8.15 12.52 -1.13
C VAL A 124 -9.43 11.80 -1.56
N ASP A 125 -10.57 12.48 -1.47
CA ASP A 125 -11.85 11.98 -1.98
C ASP A 125 -11.91 12.17 -3.50
N ARG A 126 -11.79 11.09 -4.22
CA ARG A 126 -11.80 11.10 -5.70
C ARG A 126 -13.15 11.47 -6.29
N ALA A 127 -14.24 11.22 -5.56
CA ALA A 127 -15.59 11.53 -6.05
C ALA A 127 -15.84 13.04 -6.06
N SER A 128 -15.42 13.76 -5.02
CA SER A 128 -15.56 15.21 -4.93
C SER A 128 -14.34 15.99 -5.45
N GLY A 129 -13.18 15.34 -5.64
CA GLY A 129 -11.90 15.99 -5.96
C GLY A 129 -11.39 16.89 -4.82
N ARG A 130 -11.74 16.57 -3.57
CA ARG A 130 -11.43 17.35 -2.38
C ARG A 130 -10.75 16.50 -1.31
N ILE A 131 -10.25 17.15 -0.26
CA ILE A 131 -9.75 16.47 0.93
C ILE A 131 -10.94 16.18 1.84
N ALA A 132 -11.15 14.90 2.18
CA ALA A 132 -12.08 14.48 3.20
C ALA A 132 -11.37 14.29 4.52
N MET A 133 -11.97 14.81 5.61
CA MET A 133 -11.59 14.53 6.98
C MET A 133 -12.68 13.69 7.61
N ILE A 134 -12.37 12.48 8.00
CA ILE A 134 -13.31 11.52 8.60
C ILE A 134 -13.00 11.44 10.09
N VAL A 135 -14.02 11.57 10.92
CA VAL A 135 -13.87 11.46 12.38
C VAL A 135 -14.96 10.57 12.97
N SER A 136 -14.60 9.84 14.03
CA SER A 136 -15.54 9.04 14.82
C SER A 136 -15.21 9.07 16.31
N THR A 137 -16.25 8.93 17.14
CA THR A 137 -16.10 8.70 18.58
C THR A 137 -15.60 7.30 18.93
N GLU A 138 -15.54 6.40 17.95
CA GLU A 138 -15.08 5.02 18.11
C GLU A 138 -13.64 4.91 17.59
N GLY A 139 -12.66 5.00 18.48
CA GLY A 139 -11.24 4.82 18.19
C GLY A 139 -10.72 3.45 18.63
N GLY A 140 -9.53 3.07 18.16
CA GLY A 140 -8.88 1.82 18.54
C GLY A 140 -9.49 0.55 17.93
N MET A 141 -10.44 0.69 17.02
CA MET A 141 -11.11 -0.42 16.33
C MET A 141 -11.15 -0.19 14.81
N SER A 142 -11.57 -1.21 14.04
CA SER A 142 -11.71 -1.10 12.58
C SER A 142 -12.80 -0.08 12.24
N ILE A 143 -12.45 0.91 11.43
CA ILE A 143 -13.40 1.93 10.96
C ILE A 143 -14.41 1.33 9.98
N GLU A 144 -14.04 0.27 9.27
CA GLU A 144 -14.91 -0.49 8.39
C GLU A 144 -16.04 -1.16 9.17
N ASP A 145 -15.72 -1.73 10.35
CA ASP A 145 -16.73 -2.33 11.24
C ASP A 145 -17.67 -1.24 11.77
N VAL A 146 -17.14 -0.09 12.18
CA VAL A 146 -17.94 1.07 12.62
C VAL A 146 -18.85 1.56 11.49
N ALA A 147 -18.34 1.62 10.25
CA ALA A 147 -19.11 2.03 9.09
C ALA A 147 -20.25 1.07 8.76
N HIS A 148 -20.07 -0.21 9.04
CA HIS A 148 -21.08 -1.23 8.80
C HIS A 148 -22.12 -1.31 9.94
N GLU A 149 -21.67 -1.27 11.20
CA GLU A 149 -22.52 -1.49 12.36
C GLU A 149 -23.19 -0.22 12.90
N THR A 150 -22.46 0.92 12.88
CA THR A 150 -22.88 2.20 13.47
C THR A 150 -22.47 3.39 12.62
N PRO A 151 -22.91 3.49 11.34
CA PRO A 151 -22.49 4.53 10.41
C PRO A 151 -22.80 5.96 10.89
N GLU A 152 -23.80 6.13 11.76
CA GLU A 152 -24.14 7.41 12.37
C GLU A 152 -23.05 7.97 13.31
N LYS A 153 -22.10 7.16 13.71
CA LYS A 153 -20.95 7.59 14.52
C LYS A 153 -19.80 8.14 13.67
N ILE A 154 -19.89 8.02 12.35
CA ILE A 154 -18.90 8.54 11.42
C ILE A 154 -19.37 9.88 10.87
N THR A 155 -18.52 10.88 10.96
CA THR A 155 -18.75 12.20 10.35
C THR A 155 -17.66 12.47 9.32
N THR A 156 -18.07 12.75 8.09
CA THR A 156 -17.16 13.14 6.99
C THR A 156 -17.31 14.65 6.74
N LEU A 157 -16.18 15.35 6.78
CA LEU A 157 -16.06 16.77 6.47
C LEU A 157 -15.28 16.92 5.16
N THR A 158 -15.86 17.60 4.18
CA THR A 158 -15.17 17.88 2.92
C THR A 158 -14.53 19.26 2.97
N ILE A 159 -13.25 19.35 2.68
CA ILE A 159 -12.47 20.60 2.69
C ILE A 159 -12.12 20.96 1.26
N ASP A 160 -12.59 22.12 0.81
CA ASP A 160 -12.27 22.64 -0.51
C ASP A 160 -10.82 23.15 -0.54
N PRO A 161 -9.93 22.60 -1.38
CA PRO A 161 -8.52 23.02 -1.42
C PRO A 161 -8.34 24.49 -1.81
N ALA A 162 -9.31 25.11 -2.50
CA ALA A 162 -9.26 26.54 -2.85
C ALA A 162 -9.40 27.45 -1.62
N THR A 163 -10.16 27.02 -0.60
CA THR A 163 -10.35 27.78 0.65
C THR A 163 -9.45 27.27 1.78
N GLY A 164 -8.99 26.03 1.69
CA GLY A 164 -8.23 25.37 2.73
C GLY A 164 -9.04 25.09 4.00
N PHE A 165 -8.34 24.73 5.05
CA PHE A 165 -8.96 24.47 6.36
C PHE A 165 -9.40 25.77 7.04
N MET A 166 -10.69 25.90 7.26
CA MET A 166 -11.32 27.07 7.89
C MET A 166 -11.74 26.78 9.35
N PRO A 167 -11.88 27.79 10.22
CA PRO A 167 -12.23 27.59 11.64
C PRO A 167 -13.52 26.79 11.88
N HIS A 168 -14.46 26.79 10.95
CA HIS A 168 -15.68 25.99 11.09
C HIS A 168 -15.41 24.49 10.96
N HIS A 169 -14.45 24.07 10.13
CA HIS A 169 -14.07 22.66 10.04
C HIS A 169 -13.58 22.14 11.41
N GLY A 170 -12.69 22.89 12.09
CA GLY A 170 -12.23 22.52 13.44
C GLY A 170 -13.38 22.43 14.45
N ARG A 171 -14.34 23.37 14.41
CA ARG A 171 -15.54 23.30 15.28
C ARG A 171 -16.38 22.07 14.99
N SER A 172 -16.56 21.75 13.70
CA SER A 172 -17.29 20.54 13.28
C SER A 172 -16.62 19.26 13.75
N VAL A 173 -15.27 19.17 13.68
CA VAL A 173 -14.51 18.06 14.26
C VAL A 173 -14.76 17.94 15.76
N ALA A 174 -14.58 19.03 16.51
CA ALA A 174 -14.80 19.00 17.97
C ALA A 174 -16.24 18.61 18.35
N PHE A 175 -17.22 19.07 17.57
CA PHE A 175 -18.62 18.73 17.79
C PHE A 175 -18.90 17.25 17.47
N ALA A 176 -18.41 16.74 16.34
CA ALA A 176 -18.57 15.34 15.94
C ALA A 176 -17.93 14.38 16.97
N LEU A 177 -16.78 14.74 17.52
CA LEU A 177 -16.11 13.99 18.59
C LEU A 177 -16.71 14.24 19.99
N LYS A 178 -17.78 15.05 20.10
CA LYS A 178 -18.48 15.40 21.35
C LYS A 178 -17.57 16.05 22.41
N LEU A 179 -16.48 16.66 21.98
CA LEU A 179 -15.48 17.29 22.84
C LEU A 179 -15.98 18.63 23.41
N ARG A 180 -15.50 19.00 24.61
CA ARG A 180 -15.83 20.24 25.28
C ARG A 180 -14.57 20.88 25.91
N GLY A 181 -14.67 22.14 26.27
CA GLY A 181 -13.63 22.84 27.01
C GLY A 181 -12.28 22.90 26.29
N GLU A 182 -11.21 22.56 26.97
CA GLU A 182 -9.85 22.59 26.43
C GLU A 182 -9.60 21.48 25.40
N ALA A 183 -10.18 20.29 25.59
CA ALA A 183 -10.08 19.20 24.61
C ALA A 183 -10.68 19.61 23.24
N ALA A 184 -11.83 20.32 23.23
CA ALA A 184 -12.42 20.85 22.01
C ALA A 184 -11.51 21.86 21.30
N LYS A 185 -10.86 22.76 22.06
CA LYS A 185 -9.88 23.72 21.50
C LYS A 185 -8.64 23.01 20.97
N GLY A 186 -8.15 22.00 21.71
CA GLY A 186 -7.04 21.14 21.31
C GLY A 186 -7.31 20.43 19.99
N ALA A 187 -8.47 19.78 19.88
CA ALA A 187 -8.89 19.08 18.66
C ALA A 187 -9.02 20.01 17.45
N GLN A 188 -9.55 21.24 17.62
CA GLN A 188 -9.63 22.23 16.55
C GLN A 188 -8.25 22.63 16.02
N LYS A 189 -7.30 22.88 16.93
CA LYS A 189 -5.91 23.23 16.57
C LYS A 189 -5.21 22.05 15.91
N LEU A 190 -5.40 20.84 16.46
CA LEU A 190 -4.83 19.62 15.94
C LEU A 190 -5.34 19.31 14.52
N ALA A 191 -6.65 19.37 14.30
CA ALA A 191 -7.24 19.14 12.98
C ALA A 191 -6.68 20.07 11.91
N LYS A 192 -6.47 21.36 12.26
CA LYS A 192 -5.79 22.29 11.34
C LYS A 192 -4.36 21.89 11.04
N LYS A 193 -3.57 21.55 12.06
CA LYS A 193 -2.18 21.14 11.87
C LYS A 193 -2.07 19.85 11.03
N LEU A 194 -2.98 18.89 11.27
CA LEU A 194 -3.04 17.66 10.49
C LEU A 194 -3.36 17.93 9.02
N TYR A 195 -4.31 18.82 8.75
CA TYR A 195 -4.61 19.26 7.39
C TYR A 195 -3.42 19.96 6.73
N ASP A 196 -2.77 20.89 7.44
CA ASP A 196 -1.59 21.60 6.93
C ASP A 196 -0.43 20.63 6.63
N ALA A 197 -0.18 19.65 7.52
CA ALA A 197 0.81 18.59 7.31
C ALA A 197 0.45 17.69 6.13
N PHE A 198 -0.82 17.27 6.03
CA PHE A 198 -1.34 16.45 4.94
C PHE A 198 -1.07 17.07 3.57
N VAL A 199 -1.34 18.38 3.43
CA VAL A 199 -1.11 19.12 2.19
C VAL A 199 0.39 19.37 1.95
N ALA A 200 1.14 19.77 2.97
CA ALA A 200 2.56 20.09 2.85
C ALA A 200 3.42 18.87 2.50
N LEU A 201 3.00 17.69 2.96
CA LEU A 201 3.67 16.41 2.71
C LEU A 201 3.09 15.64 1.51
N ASP A 202 2.21 16.23 0.72
CA ASP A 202 1.52 15.53 -0.38
C ASP A 202 1.02 14.13 0.02
N CYS A 203 0.36 14.05 1.16
CA CYS A 203 -0.20 12.79 1.62
C CYS A 203 -1.37 12.34 0.73
N ALA A 204 -1.42 11.07 0.39
CA ALA A 204 -2.60 10.44 -0.19
C ALA A 204 -3.60 10.03 0.91
N MET A 205 -3.07 9.62 2.07
CA MET A 205 -3.84 9.21 3.24
C MET A 205 -3.04 9.45 4.51
N LEU A 206 -3.73 9.93 5.54
CA LEU A 206 -3.24 10.03 6.92
C LEU A 206 -4.35 9.53 7.84
N GLU A 207 -4.16 8.37 8.43
CA GLU A 207 -5.07 7.76 9.39
C GLU A 207 -4.48 7.82 10.79
N ILE A 208 -5.28 8.20 11.75
CA ILE A 208 -4.94 8.25 13.19
C ILE A 208 -5.95 7.37 13.91
N ASN A 209 -5.49 6.23 14.41
CA ASN A 209 -6.35 5.26 15.05
C ASN A 209 -5.61 4.46 16.15
N PRO A 210 -5.67 4.94 17.43
CA PRO A 210 -6.50 6.05 17.88
C PRO A 210 -5.82 7.43 17.92
N LEU A 211 -6.63 8.47 17.78
CA LEU A 211 -6.40 9.78 18.36
C LEU A 211 -6.89 9.71 19.80
N VAL A 212 -6.11 10.15 20.77
CA VAL A 212 -6.50 10.03 22.17
C VAL A 212 -6.65 11.37 22.87
N GLU A 213 -7.62 11.42 23.78
CA GLU A 213 -7.68 12.41 24.84
C GLU A 213 -6.98 11.81 26.06
N THR A 214 -5.97 12.50 26.60
CA THR A 214 -5.28 12.07 27.81
C THR A 214 -6.09 12.42 29.06
N ALA A 215 -5.77 11.82 30.21
CA ALA A 215 -6.39 12.17 31.49
C ALA A 215 -6.23 13.65 31.86
N GLN A 216 -5.25 14.35 31.25
CA GLN A 216 -5.01 15.78 31.43
C GLN A 216 -5.81 16.65 30.43
N GLY A 217 -6.59 16.02 29.52
CA GLY A 217 -7.39 16.71 28.49
C GLY A 217 -6.60 17.16 27.27
N GLU A 218 -5.40 16.62 27.06
CA GLU A 218 -4.59 16.88 25.88
C GLU A 218 -4.97 15.91 24.74
N MET A 219 -4.94 16.44 23.50
CA MET A 219 -5.16 15.62 22.31
C MET A 219 -3.81 15.15 21.74
N LEU A 220 -3.65 13.82 21.59
CA LEU A 220 -2.40 13.19 21.20
C LEU A 220 -2.61 12.15 20.10
N VAL A 221 -1.73 12.12 19.08
CA VAL A 221 -1.72 11.10 18.02
C VAL A 221 -1.00 9.86 18.55
N LEU A 222 -1.75 8.80 18.90
CA LEU A 222 -1.18 7.60 19.54
C LEU A 222 -0.69 6.57 18.54
N ASP A 223 -1.46 6.32 17.47
CA ASP A 223 -1.06 5.47 16.34
C ASP A 223 -1.43 6.15 15.03
N THR A 224 -0.59 6.01 14.02
CA THR A 224 -0.80 6.65 12.74
C THR A 224 -0.29 5.79 11.58
N LYS A 225 -1.05 5.83 10.50
CA LYS A 225 -0.68 5.27 9.19
C LYS A 225 -0.68 6.40 8.18
N MET A 226 0.40 6.52 7.43
CA MET A 226 0.59 7.60 6.46
C MET A 226 1.05 7.02 5.12
N SER A 227 0.47 7.53 4.05
CA SER A 227 0.92 7.27 2.68
C SER A 227 1.02 8.57 1.90
N PHE A 228 2.00 8.64 1.02
CA PHE A 228 2.26 9.78 0.14
C PHE A 228 1.74 9.53 -1.27
N ASP A 229 1.42 10.60 -1.97
CA ASP A 229 1.18 10.58 -3.41
C ASP A 229 2.50 10.42 -4.15
N SER A 230 2.75 9.25 -4.72
CA SER A 230 3.99 8.97 -5.45
C SER A 230 4.23 9.90 -6.65
N ASN A 231 3.18 10.53 -7.18
CA ASN A 231 3.34 11.53 -8.24
C ASN A 231 4.03 12.81 -7.76
N ALA A 232 4.10 13.05 -6.45
CA ALA A 232 4.77 14.20 -5.85
C ALA A 232 6.22 13.92 -5.42
N GLU A 233 6.73 12.69 -5.58
CA GLU A 233 8.07 12.27 -5.13
C GLU A 233 9.18 13.19 -5.63
N PHE A 234 9.09 13.68 -6.87
CA PHE A 234 10.09 14.58 -7.47
C PHE A 234 10.34 15.85 -6.68
N ARG A 235 9.41 16.28 -5.82
CA ARG A 235 9.57 17.47 -4.96
C ARG A 235 9.86 17.13 -3.51
N HIS A 236 9.95 15.85 -3.17
CA HIS A 236 10.26 15.32 -1.84
C HIS A 236 11.43 14.34 -1.87
N PRO A 237 12.65 14.73 -2.24
CA PRO A 237 13.78 13.81 -2.38
C PRO A 237 14.11 13.02 -1.09
N ALA A 238 13.77 13.57 0.08
CA ALA A 238 13.95 12.88 1.36
C ALA A 238 13.07 11.64 1.55
N TRP A 239 12.01 11.45 0.74
CA TRP A 239 11.17 10.24 0.84
C TRP A 239 11.91 8.96 0.48
N ALA A 240 12.96 9.04 -0.35
CA ALA A 240 13.79 7.89 -0.67
C ALA A 240 14.38 7.23 0.58
N GLU A 241 14.70 8.02 1.62
CA GLU A 241 15.22 7.50 2.90
C GLU A 241 14.13 6.87 3.78
N LEU A 242 12.86 7.16 3.50
CA LEU A 242 11.72 6.63 4.26
C LEU A 242 11.19 5.32 3.67
N ARG A 243 11.56 5.01 2.42
CA ARG A 243 11.08 3.82 1.72
C ARG A 243 11.66 2.55 2.33
N ASP A 244 10.80 1.57 2.55
CA ASP A 244 11.20 0.23 2.98
C ASP A 244 10.78 -0.80 1.93
N GLU A 245 11.73 -1.16 1.06
CA GLU A 245 11.48 -2.13 -0.02
C GLU A 245 11.14 -3.53 0.52
N THR A 246 11.47 -3.86 1.77
CA THR A 246 11.12 -5.16 2.37
C THR A 246 9.61 -5.28 2.67
N GLU A 247 8.91 -4.15 2.70
CA GLU A 247 7.46 -4.09 2.88
C GLU A 247 6.68 -4.08 1.56
N GLU A 248 7.35 -3.87 0.43
CA GLU A 248 6.75 -3.85 -0.91
C GLU A 248 6.71 -5.27 -1.52
N ASP A 249 5.96 -5.44 -2.59
CA ASP A 249 6.01 -6.68 -3.37
C ASP A 249 7.33 -6.73 -4.17
N PRO A 250 8.09 -7.83 -4.11
CA PRO A 250 9.38 -7.93 -4.82
C PRO A 250 9.27 -7.74 -6.34
N MET A 251 8.15 -8.12 -6.95
CA MET A 251 7.92 -7.94 -8.38
C MET A 251 7.65 -6.48 -8.72
N GLU A 252 6.92 -5.76 -7.85
CA GLU A 252 6.68 -4.32 -8.00
C GLU A 252 7.98 -3.53 -7.84
N VAL A 253 8.82 -3.91 -6.87
CA VAL A 253 10.16 -3.32 -6.68
C VAL A 253 11.04 -3.55 -7.92
N GLU A 254 11.06 -4.79 -8.45
CA GLU A 254 11.85 -5.09 -9.66
C GLU A 254 11.32 -4.34 -10.87
N ALA A 255 10.00 -4.25 -11.04
CA ALA A 255 9.37 -3.50 -12.12
C ALA A 255 9.73 -2.00 -12.09
N GLY A 256 9.79 -1.43 -10.89
CA GLY A 256 10.20 -0.04 -10.68
C GLY A 256 11.62 0.26 -11.20
N LYS A 257 12.56 -0.68 -11.09
CA LYS A 257 13.93 -0.53 -11.63
C LYS A 257 13.98 -0.42 -13.16
N HIS A 258 12.94 -0.92 -13.82
CA HIS A 258 12.79 -0.89 -15.28
C HIS A 258 11.81 0.19 -15.75
N ASP A 259 11.34 1.07 -14.85
CA ASP A 259 10.34 2.10 -15.14
C ASP A 259 9.07 1.47 -15.75
N LEU A 260 8.61 0.35 -15.19
CA LEU A 260 7.38 -0.35 -15.52
C LEU A 260 6.33 -0.07 -14.46
N ALA A 261 5.10 0.25 -14.87
CA ALA A 261 3.96 0.29 -13.97
C ALA A 261 3.43 -1.15 -13.80
N TYR A 262 3.71 -1.75 -12.66
CA TYR A 262 3.34 -3.13 -12.34
C TYR A 262 2.62 -3.18 -10.99
N ILE A 263 1.54 -3.96 -10.93
CA ILE A 263 0.83 -4.27 -9.68
C ILE A 263 0.52 -5.76 -9.69
N LYS A 264 0.94 -6.47 -8.64
CA LYS A 264 0.61 -7.88 -8.47
C LYS A 264 -0.87 -8.06 -8.07
N LEU A 265 -1.52 -9.07 -8.64
CA LEU A 265 -2.91 -9.48 -8.33
C LEU A 265 -2.95 -10.98 -8.07
N ASP A 266 -4.12 -11.48 -7.63
CA ASP A 266 -4.29 -12.87 -7.17
C ASP A 266 -4.77 -13.85 -8.28
N GLY A 267 -4.62 -13.50 -9.55
CA GLY A 267 -5.06 -14.32 -10.68
C GLY A 267 -4.00 -15.26 -11.24
N ASP A 268 -4.32 -15.87 -12.39
CA ASP A 268 -3.48 -16.85 -13.07
C ASP A 268 -3.17 -16.49 -14.53
N ILE A 269 -3.69 -15.35 -15.03
CA ILE A 269 -3.37 -14.85 -16.36
C ILE A 269 -2.49 -13.60 -16.26
N GLY A 270 -1.23 -13.72 -16.67
CA GLY A 270 -0.30 -12.59 -16.78
C GLY A 270 -0.74 -11.64 -17.88
N CYS A 271 -0.68 -10.34 -17.61
CA CYS A 271 -1.06 -9.28 -18.54
C CYS A 271 0.12 -8.37 -18.86
N MET A 272 0.39 -8.11 -20.16
CA MET A 272 1.34 -7.10 -20.62
C MET A 272 0.66 -6.21 -21.65
N VAL A 273 0.56 -4.92 -21.34
CA VAL A 273 -0.25 -3.98 -22.13
C VAL A 273 0.51 -2.65 -22.25
N ASN A 274 0.24 -1.87 -23.28
CA ASN A 274 0.71 -0.50 -23.37
C ASN A 274 -0.43 0.49 -23.16
N GLY A 275 -0.37 1.19 -22.05
CA GLY A 275 -1.35 2.17 -21.60
C GLY A 275 -2.32 1.64 -20.53
N ALA A 276 -2.40 2.38 -19.44
CA ALA A 276 -3.15 2.00 -18.24
C ALA A 276 -4.65 1.72 -18.50
N GLY A 277 -5.30 2.53 -19.37
CA GLY A 277 -6.70 2.31 -19.73
C GLY A 277 -6.93 0.99 -20.47
N LEU A 278 -6.02 0.64 -21.39
CA LEU A 278 -6.06 -0.63 -22.11
C LEU A 278 -5.75 -1.81 -21.19
N ALA A 279 -4.84 -1.64 -20.22
CA ALA A 279 -4.55 -2.65 -19.20
C ALA A 279 -5.77 -2.95 -18.33
N MET A 280 -6.47 -1.92 -17.84
CA MET A 280 -7.71 -2.10 -17.08
C MET A 280 -8.78 -2.83 -17.92
N ALA A 281 -9.01 -2.41 -19.17
CA ALA A 281 -9.96 -3.08 -20.06
C ALA A 281 -9.58 -4.53 -20.35
N THR A 282 -8.28 -4.84 -20.43
CA THR A 282 -7.77 -6.21 -20.61
C THR A 282 -8.07 -7.08 -19.38
N MET A 283 -7.84 -6.55 -18.18
CA MET A 283 -8.18 -7.25 -16.94
C MET A 283 -9.67 -7.50 -16.80
N ASP A 284 -10.49 -6.50 -17.14
CA ASP A 284 -11.96 -6.63 -17.09
C ASP A 284 -12.48 -7.72 -18.03
N ILE A 285 -11.97 -7.75 -19.27
CA ILE A 285 -12.44 -8.74 -20.25
C ILE A 285 -11.98 -10.18 -19.88
N ILE A 286 -10.79 -10.34 -19.28
CA ILE A 286 -10.36 -11.62 -18.73
C ILE A 286 -11.35 -12.10 -17.67
N LYS A 287 -11.71 -11.22 -16.73
CA LYS A 287 -12.66 -11.52 -15.65
C LYS A 287 -14.05 -11.85 -16.17
N LEU A 288 -14.54 -11.12 -17.17
CA LEU A 288 -15.82 -11.41 -17.85
C LEU A 288 -15.84 -12.77 -18.55
N ASN A 289 -14.69 -13.30 -18.97
CA ASN A 289 -14.55 -14.63 -19.55
C ASN A 289 -14.31 -15.74 -18.50
N GLY A 290 -14.37 -15.41 -17.20
CA GLY A 290 -14.34 -16.37 -16.10
C GLY A 290 -12.95 -16.85 -15.70
N ALA A 291 -11.95 -15.97 -15.81
CA ALA A 291 -10.61 -16.14 -15.26
C ALA A 291 -10.17 -14.86 -14.51
N PHE A 292 -8.98 -14.85 -13.94
CA PHE A 292 -8.50 -13.71 -13.13
C PHE A 292 -7.13 -13.25 -13.61
N PRO A 293 -6.91 -11.90 -13.73
CA PRO A 293 -5.60 -11.36 -14.06
C PRO A 293 -4.64 -11.54 -12.88
N ALA A 294 -3.40 -11.98 -13.17
CA ALA A 294 -2.34 -12.15 -12.18
C ALA A 294 -1.63 -10.82 -11.88
N ASN A 295 -1.72 -9.85 -12.78
CA ASN A 295 -1.07 -8.56 -12.63
C ASN A 295 -1.72 -7.49 -13.51
N PHE A 296 -1.53 -6.24 -13.11
CA PHE A 296 -1.53 -5.08 -14.00
C PHE A 296 -0.10 -4.85 -14.49
N CYS A 297 0.12 -4.65 -15.77
CA CYS A 297 1.41 -4.24 -16.31
C CYS A 297 1.24 -3.33 -17.51
N ASP A 298 1.68 -2.06 -17.37
CA ASP A 298 1.76 -1.09 -18.44
C ASP A 298 3.22 -0.83 -18.79
N VAL A 299 3.61 -1.25 -19.99
CA VAL A 299 4.97 -1.03 -20.50
C VAL A 299 5.20 0.38 -21.06
N GLY A 300 4.14 1.20 -21.09
CA GLY A 300 4.17 2.58 -21.60
C GLY A 300 4.15 2.70 -23.12
N GLY A 301 3.91 3.92 -23.61
CA GLY A 301 3.78 4.22 -25.03
C GLY A 301 5.10 4.27 -25.82
N GLY A 302 6.25 4.12 -25.18
CA GLY A 302 7.59 4.16 -25.78
C GLY A 302 8.48 3.01 -25.34
N ALA A 303 7.91 1.84 -25.01
CA ALA A 303 8.69 0.73 -24.48
C ALA A 303 9.74 0.23 -25.48
N SER A 304 10.96 0.09 -24.98
CA SER A 304 12.06 -0.57 -25.70
C SER A 304 11.95 -2.09 -25.62
N LYS A 305 12.77 -2.79 -26.41
CA LYS A 305 12.88 -4.26 -26.34
C LYS A 305 13.27 -4.75 -24.93
N GLU A 306 14.14 -4.00 -24.27
CA GLU A 306 14.62 -4.30 -22.91
C GLU A 306 13.49 -4.18 -21.88
N LYS A 307 12.63 -3.15 -21.98
CA LYS A 307 11.45 -3.02 -21.11
C LYS A 307 10.45 -4.17 -21.33
N VAL A 308 10.20 -4.56 -22.57
CA VAL A 308 9.34 -5.70 -22.90
C VAL A 308 9.92 -7.00 -22.31
N ALA A 309 11.21 -7.24 -22.47
CA ALA A 309 11.88 -8.42 -21.91
C ALA A 309 11.81 -8.43 -20.37
N ALA A 310 12.06 -7.29 -19.72
CA ALA A 310 11.94 -7.16 -18.27
C ALA A 310 10.50 -7.45 -17.78
N ALA A 311 9.47 -6.90 -18.47
CA ALA A 311 8.08 -7.16 -18.14
C ALA A 311 7.75 -8.67 -18.22
N PHE A 312 8.20 -9.36 -19.28
CA PHE A 312 8.02 -10.82 -19.38
C PHE A 312 8.71 -11.57 -18.23
N LYS A 313 9.96 -11.22 -17.91
CA LYS A 313 10.71 -11.86 -16.80
C LYS A 313 9.96 -11.73 -15.47
N ILE A 314 9.44 -10.54 -15.19
CA ILE A 314 8.69 -10.27 -13.97
C ILE A 314 7.38 -11.08 -13.95
N ILE A 315 6.60 -11.06 -15.04
CA ILE A 315 5.33 -11.81 -15.12
C ILE A 315 5.58 -13.31 -14.95
N LEU A 316 6.60 -13.87 -15.61
CA LEU A 316 6.92 -15.30 -15.53
C LEU A 316 7.58 -15.72 -14.21
N SER A 317 8.09 -14.77 -13.42
CA SER A 317 8.59 -15.06 -12.07
C SER A 317 7.47 -15.36 -11.07
N ASP A 318 6.22 -15.02 -11.39
CA ASP A 318 5.07 -15.38 -10.58
C ASP A 318 4.65 -16.84 -10.85
N PRO A 319 4.79 -17.76 -9.87
CA PRO A 319 4.41 -19.16 -10.05
C PRO A 319 2.90 -19.38 -10.21
N ALA A 320 2.07 -18.36 -9.92
CA ALA A 320 0.64 -18.42 -10.13
C ALA A 320 0.25 -18.26 -11.61
N VAL A 321 1.14 -17.68 -12.44
CA VAL A 321 0.87 -17.42 -13.86
C VAL A 321 0.84 -18.72 -14.66
N LYS A 322 -0.31 -19.01 -15.26
CA LYS A 322 -0.56 -20.19 -16.11
C LYS A 322 -0.72 -19.86 -17.59
N GLY A 323 -0.72 -18.58 -17.95
CA GLY A 323 -0.80 -18.11 -19.31
C GLY A 323 -0.60 -16.61 -19.38
N ILE A 324 -0.17 -16.08 -20.53
CA ILE A 324 0.11 -14.66 -20.69
C ILE A 324 -0.71 -14.09 -21.84
N LEU A 325 -1.38 -12.97 -21.59
CA LEU A 325 -2.03 -12.15 -22.60
C LEU A 325 -1.25 -10.87 -22.82
N VAL A 326 -0.70 -10.73 -24.02
CA VAL A 326 -0.11 -9.48 -24.51
C VAL A 326 -1.12 -8.75 -25.38
N ASN A 327 -1.47 -7.53 -24.98
CA ASN A 327 -2.43 -6.72 -25.71
C ASN A 327 -1.85 -5.33 -26.00
N ILE A 328 -1.43 -5.12 -27.24
CA ILE A 328 -0.76 -3.89 -27.67
C ILE A 328 -1.62 -3.14 -28.67
N PHE A 329 -1.83 -1.86 -28.40
CA PHE A 329 -2.37 -0.91 -29.35
C PHE A 329 -1.29 0.09 -29.78
N GLY A 330 -0.78 -0.09 -30.99
CA GLY A 330 0.30 0.72 -31.55
C GLY A 330 -0.20 2.08 -32.01
N GLY A 331 0.05 3.10 -31.21
CA GLY A 331 -0.04 4.50 -31.66
C GLY A 331 1.37 5.05 -31.91
N ILE A 332 1.96 5.65 -30.86
CA ILE A 332 3.38 6.07 -30.87
C ILE A 332 4.29 4.83 -30.89
N MET A 333 3.92 3.80 -30.11
CA MET A 333 4.62 2.51 -30.10
C MET A 333 4.29 1.73 -31.38
N ARG A 334 5.28 1.08 -31.95
CA ARG A 334 5.16 0.29 -33.17
C ARG A 334 5.06 -1.20 -32.85
N CYS A 335 4.11 -1.88 -33.49
CA CYS A 335 3.86 -3.30 -33.28
C CYS A 335 5.04 -4.20 -33.70
N ASP A 336 5.82 -3.81 -34.72
CA ASP A 336 7.03 -4.53 -35.13
C ASP A 336 8.11 -4.53 -34.03
N THR A 337 8.36 -3.39 -33.37
CA THR A 337 9.31 -3.27 -32.26
C THR A 337 8.89 -4.13 -31.08
N ILE A 338 7.60 -4.15 -30.74
CA ILE A 338 7.07 -4.99 -29.66
C ILE A 338 7.19 -6.47 -30.01
N ALA A 339 6.83 -6.86 -31.25
CA ALA A 339 6.94 -8.24 -31.70
C ALA A 339 8.39 -8.76 -31.60
N GLU A 340 9.37 -7.94 -31.98
CA GLU A 340 10.79 -8.27 -31.81
C GLU A 340 11.17 -8.43 -30.33
N GLY A 341 10.67 -7.56 -29.46
CA GLY A 341 10.88 -7.66 -28.01
C GLY A 341 10.27 -8.94 -27.41
N ILE A 342 9.03 -9.28 -27.81
CA ILE A 342 8.35 -10.51 -27.40
C ILE A 342 9.16 -11.74 -27.84
N VAL A 343 9.56 -11.80 -29.13
CA VAL A 343 10.34 -12.92 -29.67
C VAL A 343 11.69 -13.05 -28.98
N ALA A 344 12.37 -11.95 -28.72
CA ALA A 344 13.65 -11.97 -28.00
C ALA A 344 13.49 -12.50 -26.57
N ALA A 345 12.53 -11.98 -25.82
CA ALA A 345 12.23 -12.44 -24.45
C ALA A 345 11.80 -13.91 -24.43
N ALA A 346 10.93 -14.33 -25.33
CA ALA A 346 10.45 -15.71 -25.38
C ALA A 346 11.54 -16.72 -25.71
N ARG A 347 12.53 -16.34 -26.52
CA ARG A 347 13.71 -17.18 -26.81
C ARG A 347 14.69 -17.29 -25.65
N GLU A 348 14.84 -16.20 -24.89
CA GLU A 348 15.76 -16.15 -23.75
C GLU A 348 15.23 -16.96 -22.56
N MET A 349 13.90 -17.08 -22.38
CA MET A 349 13.29 -17.52 -21.14
C MET A 349 12.58 -18.87 -21.21
N GLU A 350 12.57 -19.57 -22.37
CA GLU A 350 11.87 -20.86 -22.51
C GLU A 350 10.44 -20.82 -21.93
N ILE A 351 9.53 -20.05 -22.57
CA ILE A 351 8.17 -19.84 -22.09
C ILE A 351 7.39 -21.16 -22.15
N ASP A 352 7.05 -21.71 -20.99
CA ASP A 352 6.30 -22.98 -20.86
C ASP A 352 4.77 -22.79 -20.80
N VAL A 353 4.30 -21.55 -20.71
CA VAL A 353 2.87 -21.23 -20.60
C VAL A 353 2.30 -20.70 -21.92
N PRO A 354 1.01 -20.90 -22.20
CA PRO A 354 0.35 -20.33 -23.37
C PRO A 354 0.56 -18.81 -23.47
N LEU A 355 0.93 -18.36 -24.66
CA LEU A 355 1.14 -16.94 -24.95
C LEU A 355 0.18 -16.49 -26.05
N VAL A 356 -0.81 -15.68 -25.69
CA VAL A 356 -1.75 -15.06 -26.63
C VAL A 356 -1.32 -13.62 -26.87
N VAL A 357 -1.22 -13.21 -28.16
CA VAL A 357 -0.78 -11.87 -28.51
C VAL A 357 -1.79 -11.21 -29.46
N ARG A 358 -2.29 -10.07 -29.04
CA ARG A 358 -3.09 -9.15 -29.86
C ARG A 358 -2.26 -7.90 -30.15
N LEU A 359 -2.07 -7.64 -31.44
CA LEU A 359 -1.45 -6.42 -31.94
C LEU A 359 -2.44 -5.65 -32.82
N GLU A 360 -2.50 -4.33 -32.63
CA GLU A 360 -3.31 -3.41 -33.41
C GLU A 360 -2.58 -2.07 -33.58
N GLY A 361 -2.80 -1.35 -34.68
CA GLY A 361 -2.25 -0.02 -34.93
C GLY A 361 -1.01 -0.01 -35.83
N THR A 362 -0.05 0.88 -35.52
CA THR A 362 1.11 1.14 -36.39
C THR A 362 1.99 -0.09 -36.61
N ASN A 363 2.25 -0.45 -37.85
CA ASN A 363 3.04 -1.62 -38.29
C ASN A 363 2.48 -2.98 -37.80
N VAL A 364 1.16 -3.09 -37.61
CA VAL A 364 0.52 -4.31 -37.14
C VAL A 364 0.83 -5.51 -38.04
N GLN A 365 0.82 -5.35 -39.37
CA GLN A 365 1.08 -6.44 -40.28
C GLN A 365 2.51 -6.97 -40.14
N GLN A 366 3.50 -6.08 -40.07
CA GLN A 366 4.90 -6.47 -39.81
C GLN A 366 5.07 -7.15 -38.45
N GLY A 367 4.41 -6.65 -37.42
CA GLY A 367 4.43 -7.28 -36.11
C GLY A 367 3.87 -8.70 -36.14
N LYS A 368 2.72 -8.91 -36.77
CA LYS A 368 2.11 -10.25 -36.97
C LYS A 368 3.03 -11.20 -37.74
N GLU A 369 3.68 -10.71 -38.82
CA GLU A 369 4.65 -11.49 -39.58
C GLU A 369 5.89 -11.90 -38.75
N ILE A 370 6.42 -11.01 -37.91
CA ILE A 370 7.55 -11.30 -37.01
C ILE A 370 7.15 -12.42 -36.02
N LEU A 371 5.97 -12.32 -35.42
CA LEU A 371 5.48 -13.34 -34.49
C LEU A 371 5.27 -14.69 -35.20
N ALA A 372 4.62 -14.70 -36.35
CA ALA A 372 4.37 -15.92 -37.13
C ALA A 372 5.64 -16.64 -37.60
N ASN A 373 6.67 -15.88 -37.98
CA ASN A 373 7.96 -16.43 -38.45
C ASN A 373 8.95 -16.71 -37.29
N SER A 374 8.58 -16.47 -36.02
CA SER A 374 9.45 -16.65 -34.86
C SER A 374 9.79 -18.11 -34.54
N GLY A 375 8.94 -19.04 -34.96
CA GLY A 375 9.01 -20.46 -34.58
C GLY A 375 8.55 -20.77 -33.17
N LEU A 376 7.99 -19.76 -32.47
CA LEU A 376 7.47 -19.87 -31.11
C LEU A 376 5.96 -20.24 -31.12
N ALA A 377 5.48 -20.92 -30.09
CA ALA A 377 4.06 -21.27 -29.90
C ALA A 377 3.24 -20.03 -29.46
N ILE A 378 3.15 -19.02 -30.34
CA ILE A 378 2.38 -17.80 -30.06
C ILE A 378 1.02 -17.91 -30.73
N ILE A 379 -0.03 -17.64 -29.97
CA ILE A 379 -1.42 -17.68 -30.43
C ILE A 379 -1.84 -16.26 -30.79
N PRO A 380 -2.04 -15.94 -32.10
CA PRO A 380 -2.48 -14.62 -32.49
C PRO A 380 -3.97 -14.41 -32.16
N ALA A 381 -4.34 -13.18 -31.83
CA ALA A 381 -5.73 -12.78 -31.62
C ALA A 381 -6.08 -11.56 -32.49
N ASP A 382 -7.34 -11.54 -32.96
CA ASP A 382 -7.82 -10.51 -33.88
C ASP A 382 -8.35 -9.27 -33.15
N ASP A 383 -9.04 -9.46 -32.02
CA ASP A 383 -9.55 -8.40 -31.17
C ASP A 383 -9.36 -8.75 -29.69
N LEU A 384 -9.70 -7.80 -28.80
CA LEU A 384 -9.54 -7.97 -27.37
C LEU A 384 -10.42 -9.09 -26.79
N GLY A 385 -11.66 -9.22 -27.30
CA GLY A 385 -12.56 -10.30 -26.89
C GLY A 385 -12.08 -11.68 -27.33
N ASP A 386 -11.55 -11.78 -28.56
CA ASP A 386 -10.92 -12.99 -29.07
C ASP A 386 -9.69 -13.38 -28.25
N ALA A 387 -8.84 -12.40 -27.94
CA ALA A 387 -7.66 -12.60 -27.11
C ALA A 387 -8.01 -13.16 -25.72
N ALA A 388 -9.02 -12.59 -25.07
CA ALA A 388 -9.46 -13.04 -23.75
C ALA A 388 -10.06 -14.47 -23.80
N ARG A 389 -10.91 -14.77 -24.81
CA ARG A 389 -11.46 -16.12 -24.96
C ARG A 389 -10.35 -17.15 -25.19
N LYS A 390 -9.37 -16.87 -26.03
CA LYS A 390 -8.25 -17.77 -26.34
C LYS A 390 -7.41 -18.03 -25.09
N ILE A 391 -6.94 -17.01 -24.40
CA ILE A 391 -6.08 -17.22 -23.23
C ILE A 391 -6.82 -17.97 -22.10
N VAL A 392 -8.09 -17.65 -21.85
CA VAL A 392 -8.89 -18.34 -20.86
C VAL A 392 -9.13 -19.81 -21.24
N ALA A 393 -9.33 -20.11 -22.52
CA ALA A 393 -9.48 -21.50 -22.99
C ALA A 393 -8.18 -22.29 -22.83
N GLU A 394 -7.03 -21.73 -23.21
CA GLU A 394 -5.72 -22.37 -23.06
C GLU A 394 -5.38 -22.66 -21.58
N VAL A 395 -5.56 -21.68 -20.69
CA VAL A 395 -5.30 -21.85 -19.25
C VAL A 395 -6.21 -22.93 -18.64
N LYS A 396 -7.49 -23.02 -19.05
CA LYS A 396 -8.41 -24.06 -18.59
C LYS A 396 -8.07 -25.45 -19.12
N GLN A 397 -7.44 -25.57 -20.27
CA GLN A 397 -6.99 -26.86 -20.83
C GLN A 397 -5.69 -27.36 -20.17
N ALA A 398 -4.85 -26.44 -19.70
CA ALA A 398 -3.60 -26.75 -19.04
C ALA A 398 -3.76 -27.05 -17.53
N ALA A 399 -4.91 -26.75 -16.93
CA ALA A 399 -5.24 -26.99 -15.51
C ALA A 399 -5.89 -28.34 -15.29
#